data_b8ece8226220cc8254cb1304902fb642
#
_entry.id   b8ece8226220cc8254cb1304902fb642
#
_cell.length_a   1.000
_cell.length_b   1.000
_cell.length_c   1.000
_cell.angle_alpha   90.00
_cell.angle_beta   90.00
_cell.angle_gamma   90.00
#
_symmetry.space_group_name_H-M   'P 1'
#
loop_
_entity.id
_entity.type
_entity.pdbx_description
1 polymer ?
#
loop_
_entity_poly.entity_id
_entity_poly.type
_entity_poly.pdbx_seq_one_letter_code
_entity_poly.pdbx_strand_id
1 'polypeptide(L)'
;MRVELVDAAGNVVASGEGIDVTLPIAAVHRWDGVEDPYLYTARLTLVGADGAALDEVSARFGVRSFHIDANEGFFLNGRSYPLRGVSRHQDRKGIGNALTPEQHLEDIELIKEIGANTVRLAHYQHNQVFYDACDEAGLVVWAEIPYISEHLPNGRQNTLDQMHELIVQNYNHASICVWGLSNEITISTKDKADMLDNHHVLNDLVHRMDPTRPTTLACYAMCGPFNKSAHISDVVSWNLYLGWYVPGLWLNKAWFGFWRLFYRNRAIGMSEYGCEAMPNLHSERPRRNDHTEEYQCVYHEYMLKFFARRPYFWATHVWNMFDFAADARDQGGEPGMNHKGLVTFDRKTKKDSFYIYKAWWSKEPFVHVCSKRFEDRCAKSITVKAYSNQPEVTFLVNGQKVETVRENPKDPHVFRLFIPLAEGETRVEVVAGECRDEATWRRVHEPNAAYKLVKKKGQQKSNWADNE
;
A
#
# COMPACT_ATOMS: atom_id res chain seq x y z
N MET A 1 32.55 -20.89 -16.44
CA MET A 1 31.13 -20.86 -16.08
C MET A 1 30.32 -20.81 -17.36
N ARG A 2 29.30 -21.66 -17.50
CA ARG A 2 28.32 -21.58 -18.60
C ARG A 2 27.12 -20.82 -18.09
N VAL A 3 26.59 -19.89 -18.90
CA VAL A 3 25.39 -19.13 -18.59
C VAL A 3 24.36 -19.35 -19.70
N GLU A 4 23.14 -19.74 -19.30
CA GLU A 4 22.00 -19.90 -20.19
C GLU A 4 20.85 -19.02 -19.69
N LEU A 5 20.26 -18.24 -20.59
CA LEU A 5 19.00 -17.54 -20.35
C LEU A 5 17.86 -18.36 -20.91
N VAL A 6 16.91 -18.71 -20.04
CA VAL A 6 15.82 -19.62 -20.33
C VAL A 6 14.50 -18.87 -20.26
N ASP A 7 13.63 -19.04 -21.24
CA ASP A 7 12.29 -18.47 -21.27
C ASP A 7 11.32 -19.25 -20.37
N ALA A 8 10.09 -18.76 -20.18
CA ALA A 8 9.07 -19.40 -19.38
C ALA A 8 8.61 -20.78 -19.92
N ALA A 9 8.88 -21.07 -21.18
CA ALA A 9 8.59 -22.38 -21.80
C ALA A 9 9.76 -23.37 -21.66
N GLY A 10 10.89 -22.95 -21.06
CA GLY A 10 12.07 -23.79 -20.85
C GLY A 10 13.06 -23.76 -22.03
N ASN A 11 12.88 -22.90 -23.04
CA ASN A 11 13.80 -22.79 -24.16
C ASN A 11 14.98 -21.89 -23.82
N VAL A 12 16.19 -22.29 -24.21
CA VAL A 12 17.37 -21.43 -24.11
C VAL A 12 17.29 -20.35 -25.18
N VAL A 13 17.17 -19.08 -24.78
CA VAL A 13 17.03 -17.92 -25.66
C VAL A 13 18.36 -17.21 -25.90
N ALA A 14 19.34 -17.40 -25.01
CA ALA A 14 20.71 -16.95 -25.18
C ALA A 14 21.64 -17.79 -24.30
N SER A 15 22.89 -17.96 -24.72
CA SER A 15 23.90 -18.67 -23.93
C SER A 15 25.30 -18.10 -24.17
N GLY A 16 26.19 -18.29 -23.20
CA GLY A 16 27.59 -17.88 -23.27
C GLY A 16 28.45 -18.53 -22.22
N GLU A 17 29.76 -18.29 -22.29
CA GLU A 17 30.71 -18.81 -21.30
C GLU A 17 31.59 -17.65 -20.76
N GLY A 18 31.83 -17.68 -19.47
CA GLY A 18 32.63 -16.68 -18.76
C GLY A 18 32.09 -16.34 -17.37
N ILE A 19 32.82 -15.49 -16.65
CA ILE A 19 32.43 -14.98 -15.34
C ILE A 19 31.68 -13.65 -15.51
N ASP A 20 32.06 -12.88 -16.53
CA ASP A 20 31.43 -11.61 -16.92
C ASP A 20 31.04 -11.72 -18.39
N VAL A 21 29.73 -11.88 -18.63
CA VAL A 21 29.19 -12.12 -19.97
C VAL A 21 27.91 -11.32 -20.18
N THR A 22 27.85 -10.67 -21.35
CA THR A 22 26.64 -9.95 -21.82
C THR A 22 25.94 -10.80 -22.90
N LEU A 23 24.70 -11.16 -22.63
CA LEU A 23 23.89 -12.00 -23.51
C LEU A 23 22.71 -11.22 -24.09
N PRO A 24 22.62 -11.03 -25.41
CA PRO A 24 21.49 -10.37 -26.04
C PRO A 24 20.29 -11.32 -26.14
N ILE A 25 19.08 -10.83 -25.85
CA ILE A 25 17.81 -11.52 -26.13
C ILE A 25 17.19 -10.83 -27.34
N ALA A 26 17.13 -11.52 -28.48
CA ALA A 26 16.73 -10.93 -29.77
C ALA A 26 15.25 -10.47 -29.80
N ALA A 27 14.35 -11.23 -29.19
CA ALA A 27 12.91 -10.90 -29.08
C ALA A 27 12.50 -10.94 -27.61
N VAL A 28 12.87 -9.88 -26.87
CA VAL A 28 12.62 -9.85 -25.44
C VAL A 28 11.14 -9.72 -25.12
N HIS A 29 10.63 -10.63 -24.27
CA HIS A 29 9.34 -10.49 -23.61
C HIS A 29 9.56 -9.71 -22.31
N ARG A 30 8.91 -8.56 -22.18
CA ARG A 30 9.17 -7.67 -21.03
C ARG A 30 8.28 -8.05 -19.86
N TRP A 31 8.82 -7.88 -18.66
CA TRP A 31 8.01 -7.81 -17.44
C TRP A 31 7.24 -6.48 -17.45
N ASP A 32 5.90 -6.54 -17.56
CA ASP A 32 5.03 -5.37 -17.76
C ASP A 32 4.04 -5.14 -16.61
N GLY A 33 4.49 -5.36 -15.39
CA GLY A 33 3.70 -5.19 -14.20
C GLY A 33 2.54 -6.20 -14.14
N VAL A 34 1.41 -5.79 -13.57
CA VAL A 34 0.23 -6.67 -13.39
C VAL A 34 -0.44 -7.09 -14.70
N GLU A 35 -0.11 -6.45 -15.81
CA GLU A 35 -0.66 -6.80 -17.12
C GLU A 35 0.02 -8.04 -17.71
N ASP A 36 1.34 -8.17 -17.53
CA ASP A 36 2.14 -9.29 -18.06
C ASP A 36 3.47 -9.43 -17.29
N PRO A 37 3.48 -10.14 -16.14
CA PRO A 37 4.66 -10.28 -15.27
C PRO A 37 5.64 -11.36 -15.78
N TYR A 38 6.12 -11.23 -17.01
CA TYR A 38 6.95 -12.24 -17.66
C TYR A 38 8.35 -12.33 -17.04
N LEU A 39 8.78 -13.54 -16.69
CA LEU A 39 10.08 -13.81 -16.08
C LEU A 39 10.88 -14.79 -16.91
N TYR A 40 12.20 -14.52 -17.00
CA TYR A 40 13.23 -15.44 -17.48
C TYR A 40 13.95 -16.08 -16.30
N THR A 41 14.67 -17.17 -16.59
CA THR A 41 15.60 -17.81 -15.64
C THR A 41 17.03 -17.71 -16.22
N ALA A 42 17.95 -17.17 -15.45
CA ALA A 42 19.39 -17.31 -15.67
C ALA A 42 19.86 -18.57 -14.99
N ARG A 43 20.37 -19.53 -15.75
CA ARG A 43 20.99 -20.77 -15.26
C ARG A 43 22.49 -20.63 -15.39
N LEU A 44 23.20 -20.80 -14.29
CA LEU A 44 24.66 -20.68 -14.22
C LEU A 44 25.24 -22.03 -13.80
N THR A 45 26.04 -22.64 -14.69
CA THR A 45 26.66 -23.95 -14.44
C THR A 45 28.18 -23.77 -14.29
N LEU A 46 28.72 -24.17 -13.15
CA LEU A 46 30.15 -24.29 -12.98
C LEU A 46 30.64 -25.57 -13.68
N VAL A 47 31.53 -25.42 -14.68
CA VAL A 47 32.02 -26.54 -15.48
C VAL A 47 33.47 -26.83 -15.11
N GLY A 48 33.78 -28.10 -14.85
CA GLY A 48 35.12 -28.58 -14.61
C GLY A 48 35.99 -28.58 -15.86
N ALA A 49 37.29 -28.84 -15.68
CA ALA A 49 38.25 -28.91 -16.77
C ALA A 49 37.97 -30.06 -17.77
N ASP A 50 37.28 -31.09 -17.33
CA ASP A 50 36.81 -32.25 -18.12
C ASP A 50 35.47 -32.02 -18.81
N GLY A 51 34.87 -30.84 -18.65
CA GLY A 51 33.55 -30.48 -19.19
C GLY A 51 32.36 -30.95 -18.34
N ALA A 52 32.58 -31.59 -17.21
CA ALA A 52 31.51 -32.02 -16.33
C ALA A 52 30.93 -30.85 -15.54
N ALA A 53 29.61 -30.83 -15.34
CA ALA A 53 28.97 -29.87 -14.45
C ALA A 53 29.33 -30.21 -13.01
N LEU A 54 29.89 -29.22 -12.30
CA LEU A 54 30.29 -29.32 -10.91
C LEU A 54 29.23 -28.78 -9.95
N ASP A 55 28.56 -27.69 -10.36
CA ASP A 55 27.51 -27.04 -9.58
C ASP A 55 26.60 -26.23 -10.52
N GLU A 56 25.35 -26.02 -10.10
CA GLU A 56 24.39 -25.23 -10.86
C GLU A 56 23.54 -24.36 -9.93
N VAL A 57 23.39 -23.09 -10.28
CA VAL A 57 22.46 -22.16 -9.62
C VAL A 57 21.57 -21.49 -10.66
N SER A 58 20.35 -21.16 -10.25
CA SER A 58 19.40 -20.44 -11.09
C SER A 58 18.85 -19.22 -10.38
N ALA A 59 18.64 -18.14 -11.14
CA ALA A 59 18.00 -16.92 -10.65
C ALA A 59 16.95 -16.46 -11.66
N ARG A 60 15.76 -16.10 -11.17
CA ARG A 60 14.73 -15.49 -12.02
C ARG A 60 15.00 -14.00 -12.19
N PHE A 61 14.63 -13.45 -13.32
CA PHE A 61 14.71 -12.01 -13.59
C PHE A 61 13.65 -11.61 -14.63
N GLY A 62 13.24 -10.35 -14.59
CA GLY A 62 12.38 -9.76 -15.62
C GLY A 62 13.07 -8.59 -16.32
N VAL A 63 12.91 -8.51 -17.64
CA VAL A 63 13.46 -7.41 -18.43
C VAL A 63 12.44 -6.29 -18.51
N ARG A 64 12.78 -5.12 -18.01
CA ARG A 64 11.93 -3.92 -18.02
C ARG A 64 12.76 -2.65 -18.06
N SER A 65 12.10 -1.56 -18.44
CA SER A 65 12.58 -0.20 -18.22
C SER A 65 11.54 0.62 -17.47
N PHE A 66 11.97 1.55 -16.64
CA PHE A 66 11.08 2.49 -15.97
C PHE A 66 11.77 3.82 -15.72
N HIS A 67 10.97 4.87 -15.53
CA HIS A 67 11.45 6.15 -15.05
C HIS A 67 10.35 6.87 -14.26
N ILE A 68 10.75 7.86 -13.48
CA ILE A 68 9.84 8.68 -12.68
C ILE A 68 9.94 10.12 -13.15
N ASP A 69 8.82 10.68 -13.63
CA ASP A 69 8.71 12.08 -14.02
C ASP A 69 8.03 12.92 -12.92
N ALA A 70 8.55 14.10 -12.66
CA ALA A 70 8.05 14.98 -11.60
C ALA A 70 6.63 15.54 -11.85
N ASN A 71 6.14 15.50 -13.09
CA ASN A 71 4.84 16.05 -13.50
C ASN A 71 3.84 14.99 -13.93
N GLU A 72 4.32 13.83 -14.39
CA GLU A 72 3.50 12.76 -14.98
C GLU A 72 3.54 11.45 -14.18
N GLY A 73 4.42 11.35 -13.17
CA GLY A 73 4.51 10.20 -12.29
C GLY A 73 5.39 9.06 -12.83
N PHE A 74 4.98 7.83 -12.60
CA PHE A 74 5.77 6.63 -12.93
C PHE A 74 5.43 6.10 -14.32
N PHE A 75 6.48 5.68 -15.05
CA PHE A 75 6.39 5.05 -16.37
C PHE A 75 7.04 3.68 -16.34
N LEU A 76 6.38 2.68 -16.93
CA LEU A 76 6.88 1.33 -17.12
C LEU A 76 6.92 1.02 -18.61
N ASN A 77 8.06 0.55 -19.10
CA ASN A 77 8.28 0.20 -20.51
C ASN A 77 7.87 1.29 -21.52
N GLY A 78 8.04 2.57 -21.11
CA GLY A 78 7.75 3.74 -21.94
C GLY A 78 6.28 4.20 -21.90
N ARG A 79 5.39 3.54 -21.16
CA ARG A 79 4.00 3.96 -20.96
C ARG A 79 3.75 4.50 -19.56
N SER A 80 2.84 5.45 -19.41
CA SER A 80 2.38 5.91 -18.09
C SER A 80 1.78 4.74 -17.31
N TYR A 81 2.27 4.52 -16.09
CA TYR A 81 1.87 3.41 -15.22
C TYR A 81 1.69 3.92 -13.78
N PRO A 82 0.57 4.60 -13.48
CA PRO A 82 0.35 5.18 -12.16
C PRO A 82 0.41 4.13 -11.06
N LEU A 83 1.34 4.28 -10.12
CA LEU A 83 1.50 3.36 -9.01
C LEU A 83 0.47 3.64 -7.92
N ARG A 84 -0.41 2.68 -7.68
CA ARG A 84 -1.53 2.72 -6.72
C ARG A 84 -1.50 1.47 -5.88
N GLY A 85 -1.24 1.60 -4.60
CA GLY A 85 -1.09 0.42 -3.78
C GLY A 85 -1.15 0.68 -2.29
N VAL A 86 -0.53 -0.23 -1.57
CA VAL A 86 -0.60 -0.33 -0.12
C VAL A 86 0.78 -0.52 0.48
N SER A 87 0.92 -0.18 1.76
CA SER A 87 2.04 -0.64 2.58
C SER A 87 1.68 -1.96 3.26
N ARG A 88 2.69 -2.76 3.59
CA ARG A 88 2.54 -4.02 4.30
C ARG A 88 3.58 -4.16 5.39
N HIS A 89 3.13 -4.51 6.61
CA HIS A 89 3.97 -5.13 7.63
C HIS A 89 3.94 -6.66 7.47
N GLN A 90 5.07 -7.32 7.75
CA GLN A 90 5.22 -8.77 7.69
C GLN A 90 4.85 -9.40 9.03
N ASP A 91 3.62 -9.19 9.49
CA ASP A 91 3.14 -9.77 10.73
C ASP A 91 1.69 -10.26 10.62
N ARG A 92 1.29 -11.16 11.52
CA ARG A 92 -0.05 -11.73 11.56
C ARG A 92 -0.46 -12.10 12.98
N LYS A 93 -1.76 -12.01 13.27
CA LYS A 93 -2.32 -12.31 14.60
C LYS A 93 -1.91 -13.71 15.08
N GLY A 94 -1.34 -13.76 16.28
CA GLY A 94 -0.98 -15.00 16.98
C GLY A 94 0.37 -15.60 16.63
N ILE A 95 1.02 -15.14 15.55
CA ILE A 95 2.31 -15.68 15.10
C ILE A 95 3.39 -14.60 14.90
N GLY A 96 3.04 -13.31 15.03
CA GLY A 96 3.97 -12.22 14.76
C GLY A 96 4.55 -12.33 13.35
N ASN A 97 5.87 -12.23 13.21
CA ASN A 97 6.56 -12.25 11.92
C ASN A 97 6.90 -13.67 11.41
N ALA A 98 6.44 -14.73 12.10
CA ALA A 98 6.71 -16.12 11.72
C ALA A 98 5.71 -16.67 10.70
N LEU A 99 5.50 -15.93 9.59
CA LEU A 99 4.60 -16.33 8.52
C LEU A 99 5.16 -17.49 7.71
N THR A 100 4.26 -18.40 7.30
CA THR A 100 4.58 -19.45 6.32
C THR A 100 4.55 -18.89 4.89
N PRO A 101 5.14 -19.60 3.90
CA PRO A 101 5.03 -19.23 2.49
C PRO A 101 3.59 -18.99 2.03
N GLU A 102 2.66 -19.87 2.42
CA GLU A 102 1.24 -19.80 2.03
C GLU A 102 0.58 -18.53 2.59
N GLN A 103 0.97 -18.09 3.78
CA GLN A 103 0.46 -16.86 4.39
C GLN A 103 0.98 -15.60 3.70
N HIS A 104 2.21 -15.63 3.18
CA HIS A 104 2.72 -14.58 2.31
C HIS A 104 1.94 -14.50 1.00
N LEU A 105 1.63 -15.65 0.39
CA LEU A 105 0.84 -15.72 -0.85
C LEU A 105 -0.62 -15.27 -0.63
N GLU A 106 -1.23 -15.59 0.53
CA GLU A 106 -2.56 -15.08 0.90
C GLU A 106 -2.58 -13.53 0.94
N ASP A 107 -1.54 -12.91 1.50
CA ASP A 107 -1.42 -11.44 1.52
C ASP A 107 -1.30 -10.88 0.09
N ILE A 108 -0.56 -11.53 -0.82
CA ILE A 108 -0.48 -11.15 -2.24
C ILE A 108 -1.85 -11.21 -2.92
N GLU A 109 -2.62 -12.28 -2.71
CA GLU A 109 -3.95 -12.41 -3.32
C GLU A 109 -4.92 -11.32 -2.83
N LEU A 110 -4.87 -10.94 -1.56
CA LEU A 110 -5.66 -9.83 -1.04
C LEU A 110 -5.24 -8.48 -1.64
N ILE A 111 -3.93 -8.26 -1.88
CA ILE A 111 -3.40 -7.05 -2.53
C ILE A 111 -3.83 -7.01 -4.01
N LYS A 112 -3.79 -8.14 -4.71
CA LYS A 112 -4.29 -8.25 -6.10
C LYS A 112 -5.79 -8.02 -6.18
N GLU A 113 -6.56 -8.53 -5.24
CA GLU A 113 -8.03 -8.42 -5.24
C GLU A 113 -8.51 -6.98 -5.27
N ILE A 114 -7.84 -6.06 -4.55
CA ILE A 114 -8.20 -4.62 -4.62
C ILE A 114 -7.72 -3.95 -5.90
N GLY A 115 -6.97 -4.64 -6.77
CA GLY A 115 -6.41 -4.09 -8.00
C GLY A 115 -5.19 -3.20 -7.77
N ALA A 116 -4.47 -3.36 -6.66
CA ALA A 116 -3.19 -2.67 -6.43
C ALA A 116 -2.13 -3.17 -7.41
N ASN A 117 -1.26 -2.25 -7.84
CA ASN A 117 -0.13 -2.56 -8.72
C ASN A 117 1.23 -2.24 -8.10
N THR A 118 1.25 -1.82 -6.84
CA THR A 118 2.46 -1.55 -6.08
C THR A 118 2.28 -1.88 -4.60
N VAL A 119 3.39 -2.25 -3.95
CA VAL A 119 3.45 -2.47 -2.51
C VAL A 119 4.71 -1.88 -1.92
N ARG A 120 4.58 -1.17 -0.79
CA ARG A 120 5.71 -0.73 0.02
C ARG A 120 5.93 -1.73 1.16
N LEU A 121 7.11 -2.30 1.24
CA LEU A 121 7.49 -3.29 2.26
C LEU A 121 8.03 -2.56 3.48
N ALA A 122 7.12 -2.16 4.34
CA ALA A 122 7.42 -1.34 5.51
C ALA A 122 7.82 -2.20 6.71
N HIS A 123 8.83 -1.82 7.47
CA HIS A 123 9.87 -0.83 7.26
C HIS A 123 11.23 -1.52 7.25
N TYR A 124 11.32 -2.71 6.64
CA TYR A 124 12.45 -3.63 6.70
C TYR A 124 12.41 -4.63 5.54
N GLN A 125 13.48 -5.33 5.32
CA GLN A 125 13.52 -6.42 4.34
C GLN A 125 12.51 -7.51 4.72
N HIS A 126 11.62 -7.85 3.78
CA HIS A 126 10.65 -8.92 3.93
C HIS A 126 11.24 -10.28 3.52
N ASN A 127 10.47 -11.35 3.74
CA ASN A 127 10.83 -12.70 3.34
C ASN A 127 10.97 -12.81 1.81
N GLN A 128 11.94 -13.59 1.32
CA GLN A 128 12.21 -13.79 -0.11
C GLN A 128 11.00 -14.31 -0.89
N VAL A 129 10.20 -15.19 -0.27
CA VAL A 129 8.95 -15.69 -0.86
C VAL A 129 8.02 -14.53 -1.27
N PHE A 130 8.01 -13.45 -0.50
CA PHE A 130 7.15 -12.30 -0.82
C PHE A 130 7.67 -11.49 -2.00
N TYR A 131 9.00 -11.31 -2.14
CA TYR A 131 9.60 -10.67 -3.32
C TYR A 131 9.38 -11.51 -4.57
N ASP A 132 9.59 -12.82 -4.50
CA ASP A 132 9.30 -13.75 -5.59
C ASP A 132 7.84 -13.66 -6.04
N ALA A 133 6.92 -13.64 -5.08
CA ALA A 133 5.49 -13.52 -5.37
C ALA A 133 5.12 -12.15 -5.95
N CYS A 134 5.82 -11.06 -5.59
CA CYS A 134 5.65 -9.74 -6.21
C CYS A 134 6.11 -9.75 -7.68
N ASP A 135 7.24 -10.42 -7.99
CA ASP A 135 7.70 -10.58 -9.35
C ASP A 135 6.67 -11.32 -10.22
N GLU A 136 6.12 -12.43 -9.71
CA GLU A 136 5.11 -13.25 -10.37
C GLU A 136 3.76 -12.55 -10.51
N ALA A 137 3.39 -11.74 -9.51
CA ALA A 137 2.14 -10.98 -9.52
C ALA A 137 2.23 -9.67 -10.31
N GLY A 138 3.42 -9.24 -10.73
CA GLY A 138 3.64 -7.97 -11.42
C GLY A 138 3.52 -6.74 -10.52
N LEU A 139 3.65 -6.90 -9.21
CA LEU A 139 3.56 -5.79 -8.26
C LEU A 139 4.88 -5.02 -8.20
N VAL A 140 4.82 -3.71 -8.43
CA VAL A 140 6.00 -2.84 -8.25
C VAL A 140 6.30 -2.70 -6.76
N VAL A 141 7.55 -2.93 -6.37
CA VAL A 141 7.99 -2.95 -4.97
C VAL A 141 8.85 -1.73 -4.63
N TRP A 142 8.52 -1.11 -3.49
CA TRP A 142 9.41 -0.26 -2.72
C TRP A 142 9.99 -1.09 -1.57
N ALA A 143 11.30 -1.39 -1.63
CA ALA A 143 12.03 -2.10 -0.59
C ALA A 143 12.86 -1.12 0.24
N GLU A 144 12.89 -1.27 1.58
CA GLU A 144 13.57 -0.36 2.48
C GLU A 144 14.26 -1.07 3.64
N ILE A 145 15.22 -0.39 4.27
CA ILE A 145 15.91 -0.85 5.49
C ILE A 145 15.21 -0.31 6.76
N PRO A 146 15.35 -0.95 7.91
CA PRO A 146 14.73 -0.53 9.18
C PRO A 146 15.45 0.67 9.84
N TYR A 147 15.70 1.71 9.06
CA TYR A 147 16.23 2.99 9.53
C TYR A 147 15.07 3.95 9.75
N ILE A 148 14.50 3.93 10.96
CA ILE A 148 13.22 4.52 11.28
C ILE A 148 13.28 5.40 12.54
N SER A 149 12.56 6.52 12.53
CA SER A 149 12.25 7.42 13.64
C SER A 149 13.43 8.15 14.27
N GLU A 150 14.52 7.46 14.61
CA GLU A 150 15.69 8.01 15.27
C GLU A 150 17.00 7.57 14.59
N HIS A 151 17.88 8.54 14.36
CA HIS A 151 19.25 8.28 13.97
C HIS A 151 20.12 8.07 15.21
N LEU A 152 20.83 6.94 15.24
CA LEU A 152 21.81 6.60 16.26
C LEU A 152 23.22 6.64 15.64
N PRO A 153 24.13 7.53 16.07
CA PRO A 153 25.48 7.62 15.48
C PRO A 153 26.27 6.33 15.52
N ASN A 154 26.11 5.52 16.58
CA ASN A 154 26.73 4.20 16.70
C ASN A 154 26.06 3.12 15.85
N GLY A 155 24.90 3.41 15.24
CA GLY A 155 24.18 2.51 14.34
C GLY A 155 24.48 2.73 12.85
N ARG A 156 25.32 3.71 12.48
CA ARG A 156 25.62 4.04 11.07
C ARG A 156 26.09 2.84 10.26
N GLN A 157 27.11 2.13 10.75
CA GLN A 157 27.64 0.96 10.02
C GLN A 157 26.54 -0.09 9.79
N ASN A 158 25.70 -0.34 10.79
CA ASN A 158 24.58 -1.26 10.63
C ASN A 158 23.61 -0.85 9.53
N THR A 159 23.35 0.46 9.34
CA THR A 159 22.49 0.93 8.23
C THR A 159 23.13 0.67 6.86
N LEU A 160 24.45 0.82 6.75
CA LEU A 160 25.18 0.54 5.52
C LEU A 160 25.21 -0.97 5.22
N ASP A 161 25.47 -1.81 6.22
CA ASP A 161 25.48 -3.26 6.08
C ASP A 161 24.10 -3.77 5.63
N GLN A 162 23.03 -3.32 6.28
CA GLN A 162 21.66 -3.70 5.90
C GLN A 162 21.28 -3.25 4.49
N MET A 163 21.68 -2.05 4.07
CA MET A 163 21.44 -1.59 2.70
C MET A 163 22.22 -2.43 1.69
N HIS A 164 23.47 -2.74 1.99
CA HIS A 164 24.29 -3.61 1.16
C HIS A 164 23.64 -4.99 1.00
N GLU A 165 23.23 -5.62 2.10
CA GLU A 165 22.58 -6.93 2.10
C GLU A 165 21.23 -6.89 1.35
N LEU A 166 20.41 -5.87 1.59
CA LEU A 166 19.14 -5.70 0.90
C LEU A 166 19.32 -5.67 -0.62
N ILE A 167 20.31 -4.91 -1.12
CA ILE A 167 20.56 -4.79 -2.56
C ILE A 167 21.13 -6.10 -3.11
N VAL A 168 22.15 -6.69 -2.48
CA VAL A 168 22.79 -7.93 -2.95
C VAL A 168 21.78 -9.08 -3.06
N GLN A 169 20.95 -9.25 -2.04
CA GLN A 169 19.99 -10.34 -1.98
C GLN A 169 18.81 -10.15 -2.95
N ASN A 170 18.49 -8.91 -3.31
CA ASN A 170 17.27 -8.61 -4.05
C ASN A 170 17.50 -7.94 -5.42
N TYR A 171 18.74 -7.87 -5.88
CA TYR A 171 19.12 -7.16 -7.12
C TYR A 171 18.35 -7.65 -8.34
N ASN A 172 18.10 -8.96 -8.46
CA ASN A 172 17.49 -9.58 -9.63
C ASN A 172 15.96 -9.49 -9.67
N HIS A 173 15.30 -9.04 -8.59
CA HIS A 173 13.85 -8.91 -8.58
C HIS A 173 13.37 -7.83 -9.54
N ALA A 174 12.55 -8.23 -10.52
CA ALA A 174 11.98 -7.33 -11.51
C ALA A 174 11.02 -6.32 -10.89
N SER A 175 10.32 -6.71 -9.84
CA SER A 175 9.35 -5.91 -9.10
C SER A 175 9.97 -4.69 -8.42
N ILE A 176 11.20 -4.78 -7.90
CA ILE A 176 11.81 -3.68 -7.15
C ILE A 176 12.17 -2.54 -8.10
N CYS A 177 11.60 -1.36 -7.86
CA CYS A 177 11.84 -0.15 -8.63
C CYS A 177 12.47 0.99 -7.84
N VAL A 178 12.44 0.96 -6.50
CA VAL A 178 13.08 1.97 -5.65
C VAL A 178 13.67 1.34 -4.40
N TRP A 179 14.79 1.92 -3.92
CA TRP A 179 15.42 1.60 -2.64
C TRP A 179 15.10 2.68 -1.61
N GLY A 180 14.49 2.29 -0.49
CA GLY A 180 14.12 3.18 0.60
C GLY A 180 15.26 3.40 1.59
N LEU A 181 15.69 4.65 1.77
CA LEU A 181 16.80 4.99 2.65
C LEU A 181 16.39 5.03 4.13
N SER A 182 15.20 5.54 4.43
CA SER A 182 14.69 5.69 5.81
C SER A 182 13.20 5.99 5.86
N ASN A 183 12.63 5.84 7.07
CA ASN A 183 11.26 6.23 7.38
C ASN A 183 11.21 7.16 8.58
N GLU A 184 10.56 8.34 8.44
CA GLU A 184 10.26 9.31 9.52
C GLU A 184 11.44 9.64 10.44
N ILE A 185 12.65 9.53 9.97
CA ILE A 185 13.90 9.57 10.74
C ILE A 185 14.12 10.87 11.53
N THR A 186 13.35 11.90 11.25
CA THR A 186 13.46 13.20 11.92
C THR A 186 12.62 13.30 13.20
N ILE A 187 11.83 12.27 13.58
CA ILE A 187 10.95 12.33 14.75
C ILE A 187 11.75 12.54 16.03
N SER A 188 12.66 11.61 16.35
CA SER A 188 13.41 11.59 17.61
C SER A 188 14.91 11.84 17.45
N THR A 189 15.40 12.09 16.22
CA THR A 189 16.82 12.29 15.94
C THR A 189 17.37 13.54 16.63
N LYS A 190 18.39 13.34 17.47
CA LYS A 190 19.12 14.40 18.20
C LYS A 190 20.24 14.99 17.35
N ASP A 191 21.12 14.15 16.80
CA ASP A 191 22.18 14.60 15.90
C ASP A 191 21.74 14.65 14.45
N LYS A 192 21.17 15.79 14.07
CA LYS A 192 20.67 16.02 12.70
C LYS A 192 21.79 16.15 11.67
N ALA A 193 23.00 16.57 12.07
CA ALA A 193 24.12 16.73 11.15
C ALA A 193 24.65 15.35 10.74
N ASP A 194 24.87 14.46 11.72
CA ASP A 194 25.30 13.09 11.48
C ASP A 194 24.24 12.28 10.72
N MET A 195 22.95 12.49 11.03
CA MET A 195 21.84 11.89 10.27
C MET A 195 21.87 12.28 8.79
N LEU A 196 22.07 13.56 8.47
CA LEU A 196 22.10 14.04 7.08
C LEU A 196 23.33 13.46 6.35
N ASP A 197 24.50 13.44 7.00
CA ASP A 197 25.70 12.83 6.45
C ASP A 197 25.49 11.34 6.18
N ASN A 198 24.89 10.60 7.12
CA ASN A 198 24.57 9.17 6.92
C ASN A 198 23.62 8.96 5.74
N HIS A 199 22.63 9.83 5.52
CA HIS A 199 21.75 9.73 4.35
C HIS A 199 22.50 9.95 3.04
N HIS A 200 23.44 10.90 2.99
CA HIS A 200 24.29 11.08 1.80
C HIS A 200 25.14 9.83 1.54
N VAL A 201 25.76 9.26 2.57
CA VAL A 201 26.56 8.04 2.45
C VAL A 201 25.74 6.85 2.00
N LEU A 202 24.51 6.67 2.54
CA LEU A 202 23.56 5.63 2.09
C LEU A 202 23.14 5.83 0.63
N ASN A 203 22.79 7.06 0.25
CA ASN A 203 22.41 7.39 -1.11
C ASN A 203 23.52 7.07 -2.12
N ASP A 204 24.75 7.46 -1.78
CA ASP A 204 25.93 7.17 -2.60
C ASP A 204 26.25 5.67 -2.65
N LEU A 205 26.03 4.93 -1.57
CA LEU A 205 26.18 3.47 -1.52
C LEU A 205 25.22 2.80 -2.51
N VAL A 206 23.94 3.18 -2.47
CA VAL A 206 22.92 2.64 -3.37
C VAL A 206 23.31 2.88 -4.82
N HIS A 207 23.67 4.12 -5.19
CA HIS A 207 24.04 4.45 -6.59
C HIS A 207 25.31 3.73 -7.08
N ARG A 208 26.26 3.42 -6.18
CA ARG A 208 27.44 2.61 -6.54
C ARG A 208 27.09 1.16 -6.78
N MET A 209 26.13 0.61 -6.00
CA MET A 209 25.74 -0.80 -6.09
C MET A 209 24.69 -1.04 -7.17
N ASP A 210 23.75 -0.12 -7.32
CA ASP A 210 22.67 -0.20 -8.31
C ASP A 210 22.40 1.18 -8.96
N PRO A 211 23.05 1.51 -10.05
CA PRO A 211 22.82 2.75 -10.79
C PRO A 211 21.50 2.75 -11.57
N THR A 212 20.73 1.67 -11.55
CA THR A 212 19.53 1.50 -12.38
C THR A 212 18.24 1.84 -11.65
N ARG A 213 18.25 1.82 -10.30
CA ARG A 213 17.09 2.12 -9.47
C ARG A 213 17.30 3.38 -8.62
N PRO A 214 16.33 4.31 -8.62
CA PRO A 214 16.41 5.50 -7.80
C PRO A 214 16.23 5.19 -6.31
N THR A 215 16.72 6.11 -5.48
CA THR A 215 16.49 6.14 -4.06
C THR A 215 15.25 6.94 -3.71
N THR A 216 14.62 6.57 -2.59
CA THR A 216 13.52 7.33 -1.98
C THR A 216 13.64 7.32 -0.45
N LEU A 217 12.87 8.15 0.21
CA LEU A 217 12.67 8.08 1.66
C LEU A 217 11.26 8.54 2.02
N ALA A 218 10.71 8.06 3.13
CA ALA A 218 9.42 8.46 3.65
C ALA A 218 9.62 9.57 4.70
N CYS A 219 9.27 10.80 4.33
CA CYS A 219 9.40 11.97 5.20
C CYS A 219 8.28 12.05 6.23
N TYR A 220 8.64 12.35 7.47
CA TYR A 220 7.69 12.71 8.51
C TYR A 220 6.99 14.04 8.19
N ALA A 221 5.67 14.09 8.34
CA ALA A 221 4.85 15.26 8.00
C ALA A 221 5.33 16.57 8.64
N MET A 222 5.72 16.51 9.91
CA MET A 222 6.08 17.69 10.70
C MET A 222 7.49 18.23 10.45
N CYS A 223 8.35 17.49 9.71
CA CYS A 223 9.66 18.04 9.34
C CYS A 223 9.56 19.18 8.32
N GLY A 224 8.45 19.23 7.58
CA GLY A 224 8.15 20.28 6.61
C GLY A 224 8.92 20.16 5.30
N PRO A 225 8.43 20.81 4.24
CA PRO A 225 8.95 20.64 2.87
C PRO A 225 10.34 21.25 2.64
N PHE A 226 10.83 22.09 3.54
CA PHE A 226 12.16 22.71 3.47
C PHE A 226 13.23 21.94 4.24
N ASN A 227 12.87 20.80 4.88
CA ASN A 227 13.84 19.99 5.61
C ASN A 227 14.85 19.38 4.63
N LYS A 228 16.14 19.48 4.96
CA LYS A 228 17.23 19.02 4.10
C LYS A 228 17.14 17.51 3.78
N SER A 229 16.66 16.69 4.73
CA SER A 229 16.50 15.25 4.50
C SER A 229 15.58 14.94 3.32
N ALA A 230 14.53 15.73 3.09
CA ALA A 230 13.59 15.58 1.98
C ALA A 230 14.22 15.80 0.58
N HIS A 231 15.49 16.23 0.52
CA HIS A 231 16.16 16.62 -0.72
C HIS A 231 17.42 15.79 -1.03
N ILE A 232 17.67 14.70 -0.32
CA ILE A 232 18.86 13.84 -0.51
C ILE A 232 18.57 12.74 -1.55
N SER A 233 17.49 11.98 -1.39
CA SER A 233 17.11 10.91 -2.31
C SER A 233 16.70 11.42 -3.69
N ASP A 234 16.70 10.58 -4.71
CA ASP A 234 16.31 10.94 -6.09
C ASP A 234 14.86 11.39 -6.16
N VAL A 235 13.97 10.64 -5.53
CA VAL A 235 12.54 10.99 -5.38
C VAL A 235 12.17 11.05 -3.91
N VAL A 236 11.12 11.78 -3.57
CA VAL A 236 10.69 11.95 -2.17
C VAL A 236 9.27 11.46 -1.99
N SER A 237 8.98 10.97 -0.79
CA SER A 237 7.62 10.59 -0.41
C SER A 237 7.29 11.09 1.00
N TRP A 238 6.01 11.24 1.28
CA TRP A 238 5.54 11.83 2.51
C TRP A 238 4.53 10.95 3.24
N ASN A 239 4.72 10.82 4.54
CA ASN A 239 3.73 10.25 5.47
C ASN A 239 2.82 11.38 5.94
N LEU A 240 1.61 11.48 5.37
CA LEU A 240 0.68 12.57 5.67
C LEU A 240 -0.69 12.03 6.10
N TYR A 241 -1.05 12.30 7.33
CA TYR A 241 -2.32 11.86 7.91
C TYR A 241 -3.28 13.04 8.16
N LEU A 242 -3.32 13.97 7.20
CA LEU A 242 -4.23 15.12 7.23
C LEU A 242 -5.67 14.66 7.07
N GLY A 243 -6.52 15.03 8.02
CA GLY A 243 -7.87 14.48 8.17
C GLY A 243 -7.94 13.39 9.23
N TRP A 244 -6.81 12.90 9.75
CA TRP A 244 -6.77 11.97 10.89
C TRP A 244 -6.06 12.58 12.11
N TYR A 245 -4.72 12.68 12.11
CA TYR A 245 -4.00 13.34 13.22
C TYR A 245 -4.21 14.86 13.20
N VAL A 246 -4.18 15.48 12.05
CA VAL A 246 -4.46 16.91 11.86
C VAL A 246 -5.87 17.06 11.25
N PRO A 247 -6.76 17.91 11.81
CA PRO A 247 -8.11 18.08 11.28
C PRO A 247 -8.10 18.77 9.91
N GLY A 248 -8.94 18.26 8.99
CA GLY A 248 -9.17 18.84 7.68
C GLY A 248 -8.55 18.06 6.52
N LEU A 249 -9.36 17.25 5.84
CA LEU A 249 -8.96 16.53 4.63
C LEU A 249 -8.51 17.48 3.52
N TRP A 250 -9.09 18.68 3.43
CA TRP A 250 -8.75 19.71 2.44
C TRP A 250 -7.31 20.21 2.54
N LEU A 251 -6.66 20.04 3.71
CA LEU A 251 -5.25 20.40 3.92
C LEU A 251 -4.31 19.64 2.99
N ASN A 252 -4.68 18.43 2.55
CA ASN A 252 -3.91 17.71 1.53
C ASN A 252 -3.74 18.55 0.26
N LYS A 253 -4.82 19.22 -0.20
CA LYS A 253 -4.75 20.10 -1.36
C LYS A 253 -3.83 21.30 -1.12
N ALA A 254 -3.90 21.90 0.06
CA ALA A 254 -3.07 23.06 0.42
C ALA A 254 -1.59 22.65 0.51
N TRP A 255 -1.29 21.55 1.20
CA TRP A 255 0.08 21.07 1.41
C TRP A 255 0.79 20.71 0.09
N PHE A 256 0.15 19.89 -0.76
CA PHE A 256 0.73 19.51 -2.05
C PHE A 256 0.73 20.66 -3.06
N GLY A 257 -0.23 21.59 -2.97
CA GLY A 257 -0.19 22.84 -3.74
C GLY A 257 1.02 23.70 -3.37
N PHE A 258 1.33 23.83 -2.07
CA PHE A 258 2.50 24.52 -1.56
C PHE A 258 3.80 23.83 -2.01
N TRP A 259 3.90 22.49 -1.88
CA TRP A 259 5.04 21.73 -2.37
C TRP A 259 5.31 22.01 -3.85
N ARG A 260 4.27 21.92 -4.71
CA ARG A 260 4.39 22.17 -6.15
C ARG A 260 4.79 23.58 -6.51
N LEU A 261 4.50 24.56 -5.66
CA LEU A 261 4.93 25.95 -5.86
C LEU A 261 6.45 26.08 -5.79
N PHE A 262 7.11 25.37 -4.86
CA PHE A 262 8.55 25.49 -4.63
C PHE A 262 9.39 24.40 -5.29
N TYR A 263 8.82 23.19 -5.44
CA TYR A 263 9.55 21.98 -5.86
C TYR A 263 8.89 21.24 -7.03
N ARG A 264 8.41 22.01 -8.01
CA ARG A 264 7.67 21.45 -9.16
C ARG A 264 8.43 20.38 -9.94
N ASN A 265 9.77 20.50 -10.02
CA ASN A 265 10.63 19.59 -10.78
C ASN A 265 11.14 18.41 -9.95
N ARG A 266 10.69 18.26 -8.71
CA ARG A 266 11.03 17.13 -7.86
C ARG A 266 9.86 16.15 -7.78
N ALA A 267 10.13 14.91 -8.16
CA ALA A 267 9.13 13.85 -8.11
C ALA A 267 8.69 13.60 -6.67
N ILE A 268 7.39 13.54 -6.44
CA ILE A 268 6.79 13.39 -5.12
C ILE A 268 5.82 12.21 -5.07
N GLY A 269 5.89 11.42 -3.99
CA GLY A 269 4.97 10.33 -3.67
C GLY A 269 4.24 10.55 -2.34
N MET A 270 3.25 9.70 -2.11
CA MET A 270 2.55 9.59 -0.83
C MET A 270 2.86 8.20 -0.26
N SER A 271 3.83 8.13 0.66
CA SER A 271 4.29 6.86 1.24
C SER A 271 3.33 6.30 2.28
N GLU A 272 2.61 7.19 2.98
CA GLU A 272 1.59 6.76 3.94
C GLU A 272 0.44 7.77 4.03
N TYR A 273 -0.78 7.24 4.00
CA TYR A 273 -2.02 7.94 4.33
C TYR A 273 -3.07 6.92 4.78
N GLY A 274 -3.90 7.30 5.73
CA GLY A 274 -4.92 6.41 6.27
C GLY A 274 -5.53 6.92 7.57
N CYS A 275 -6.52 6.22 8.07
CA CYS A 275 -7.09 6.45 9.38
C CYS A 275 -7.56 5.13 9.98
N GLU A 276 -7.66 5.10 11.30
CA GLU A 276 -8.03 3.88 12.01
C GLU A 276 -9.52 3.57 11.92
N ALA A 277 -9.85 2.30 11.82
CA ALA A 277 -11.20 1.79 11.96
C ALA A 277 -11.21 0.40 12.57
N MET A 278 -12.15 0.18 13.46
CA MET A 278 -12.43 -1.12 14.03
C MET A 278 -13.78 -1.62 13.49
N PRO A 279 -13.89 -2.88 13.03
CA PRO A 279 -15.10 -3.41 12.39
C PRO A 279 -16.36 -3.42 13.28
N ASN A 280 -16.18 -3.29 14.58
CA ASN A 280 -17.28 -3.23 15.55
C ASN A 280 -17.69 -1.80 15.96
N LEU A 281 -16.98 -0.77 15.47
CA LEU A 281 -17.30 0.63 15.81
C LEU A 281 -18.02 1.31 14.66
N HIS A 282 -19.16 1.94 14.97
CA HIS A 282 -20.06 2.51 13.96
C HIS A 282 -20.66 3.83 14.38
N SER A 283 -21.00 4.69 13.41
CA SER A 283 -21.67 5.97 13.67
C SER A 283 -22.53 6.42 12.51
N GLU A 284 -23.77 6.86 12.79
CA GLU A 284 -24.62 7.58 11.82
C GLU A 284 -24.01 8.94 11.39
N ARG A 285 -23.12 9.50 12.22
CA ARG A 285 -22.44 10.78 12.00
C ARG A 285 -20.95 10.60 12.25
N PRO A 286 -20.24 9.94 11.32
CA PRO A 286 -18.83 9.63 11.51
C PRO A 286 -17.97 10.90 11.64
N ARG A 287 -17.00 10.85 12.54
CA ARG A 287 -16.12 11.97 12.86
C ARG A 287 -14.68 11.51 12.99
N ARG A 288 -13.78 12.40 12.72
CA ARG A 288 -12.34 12.18 12.96
C ARG A 288 -12.08 11.62 14.38
N ASN A 289 -11.26 10.60 14.48
CA ASN A 289 -10.86 9.92 15.73
C ASN A 289 -12.00 9.17 16.44
N ASP A 290 -13.05 8.77 15.76
CA ASP A 290 -14.10 7.90 16.30
C ASP A 290 -13.85 6.41 16.02
N HIS A 291 -12.83 6.09 15.23
CA HIS A 291 -12.40 4.73 14.84
C HIS A 291 -13.50 3.90 14.14
N THR A 292 -14.49 4.58 13.57
CA THR A 292 -15.59 3.90 12.85
C THR A 292 -15.21 3.53 11.43
N GLU A 293 -15.76 2.44 10.90
CA GLU A 293 -15.60 2.10 9.49
C GLU A 293 -16.15 3.20 8.57
N GLU A 294 -17.24 3.85 8.99
CA GLU A 294 -17.86 4.93 8.23
C GLU A 294 -16.91 6.13 8.06
N TYR A 295 -16.12 6.50 9.09
CA TYR A 295 -15.14 7.56 8.94
C TYR A 295 -13.97 7.14 8.06
N GLN A 296 -13.51 5.89 8.16
CA GLN A 296 -12.48 5.36 7.29
C GLN A 296 -12.92 5.44 5.82
N CYS A 297 -14.17 5.11 5.52
CA CYS A 297 -14.74 5.30 4.18
C CYS A 297 -14.72 6.76 3.73
N VAL A 298 -15.14 7.70 4.56
CA VAL A 298 -15.11 9.15 4.25
C VAL A 298 -13.69 9.61 3.92
N TYR A 299 -12.71 9.17 4.70
CA TYR A 299 -11.30 9.50 4.50
C TYR A 299 -10.79 8.98 3.15
N HIS A 300 -10.98 7.70 2.87
CA HIS A 300 -10.45 7.06 1.66
C HIS A 300 -11.20 7.47 0.39
N GLU A 301 -12.51 7.69 0.44
CA GLU A 301 -13.28 8.29 -0.66
C GLU A 301 -12.72 9.67 -1.06
N TYR A 302 -12.33 10.48 -0.07
CA TYR A 302 -11.71 11.78 -0.32
C TYR A 302 -10.32 11.62 -0.97
N MET A 303 -9.47 10.74 -0.42
CA MET A 303 -8.09 10.56 -0.90
C MET A 303 -8.03 10.01 -2.32
N LEU A 304 -8.88 9.06 -2.68
CA LEU A 304 -8.97 8.53 -4.04
C LEU A 304 -9.34 9.61 -5.05
N LYS A 305 -10.35 10.43 -4.75
CA LYS A 305 -10.72 11.61 -5.58
C LYS A 305 -9.61 12.66 -5.64
N PHE A 306 -8.84 12.79 -4.56
CA PHE A 306 -7.70 13.70 -4.49
C PHE A 306 -6.58 13.26 -5.43
N PHE A 307 -6.20 11.97 -5.41
CA PHE A 307 -5.14 11.43 -6.26
C PHE A 307 -5.53 11.33 -7.73
N ALA A 308 -6.76 10.97 -8.06
CA ALA A 308 -7.25 10.86 -9.43
C ALA A 308 -7.07 12.13 -10.27
N ARG A 309 -6.97 13.29 -9.62
CA ARG A 309 -6.77 14.60 -10.25
C ARG A 309 -5.30 15.06 -10.26
N ARG A 310 -4.36 14.17 -9.90
CA ARG A 310 -2.94 14.53 -9.67
C ARG A 310 -2.00 13.45 -10.18
N PRO A 311 -1.84 13.32 -11.51
CA PRO A 311 -1.01 12.28 -12.11
C PRO A 311 0.48 12.39 -11.75
N TYR A 312 0.91 13.51 -11.20
CA TYR A 312 2.29 13.74 -10.81
C TYR A 312 2.78 12.93 -9.60
N PHE A 313 1.88 12.29 -8.83
CA PHE A 313 2.35 11.37 -7.80
C PHE A 313 3.01 10.16 -8.45
N TRP A 314 4.31 9.96 -8.15
CA TRP A 314 5.01 8.81 -8.68
C TRP A 314 4.49 7.49 -8.08
N ALA A 315 4.06 7.52 -6.82
CA ALA A 315 3.36 6.41 -6.16
C ALA A 315 2.48 6.90 -5.01
N THR A 316 1.46 6.11 -4.68
CA THR A 316 0.60 6.32 -3.51
C THR A 316 0.40 5.00 -2.78
N HIS A 317 0.72 4.95 -1.47
CA HIS A 317 0.60 3.75 -0.65
C HIS A 317 -0.31 3.99 0.55
N VAL A 318 -1.39 3.23 0.63
CA VAL A 318 -2.28 3.23 1.80
C VAL A 318 -1.53 2.71 3.01
N TRP A 319 -1.64 3.36 4.12
CA TRP A 319 -1.21 2.86 5.39
C TRP A 319 -2.42 2.33 6.18
N ASN A 320 -2.67 1.06 6.20
CA ASN A 320 -1.90 -0.09 5.74
C ASN A 320 -2.84 -1.07 5.03
N MET A 321 -2.32 -2.11 4.36
CA MET A 321 -3.18 -3.17 3.84
C MET A 321 -3.86 -3.94 4.96
N PHE A 322 -3.11 -4.26 6.02
CA PHE A 322 -3.57 -5.03 7.17
C PHE A 322 -3.44 -4.22 8.46
N ASP A 323 -4.32 -4.46 9.42
CA ASP A 323 -4.06 -4.12 10.80
C ASP A 323 -2.81 -4.88 11.26
N PHE A 324 -2.01 -4.29 12.15
CA PHE A 324 -0.74 -4.87 12.57
C PHE A 324 -0.42 -4.56 14.03
N ALA A 325 0.51 -5.33 14.62
CA ALA A 325 0.98 -5.11 15.97
C ALA A 325 1.86 -3.84 16.07
N ALA A 326 1.62 -3.02 17.08
CA ALA A 326 2.37 -1.82 17.39
C ALA A 326 2.35 -1.62 18.91
N ASP A 327 3.27 -2.26 19.62
CA ASP A 327 3.27 -2.45 21.07
C ASP A 327 3.16 -1.15 21.88
N ALA A 328 3.78 -0.08 21.40
CA ALA A 328 3.75 1.24 22.02
C ALA A 328 2.41 2.00 21.81
N ARG A 329 1.43 1.45 21.07
CA ARG A 329 0.19 2.16 20.76
C ARG A 329 -0.93 1.86 21.76
N ASP A 330 -1.56 2.95 22.23
CA ASP A 330 -2.86 2.92 22.92
C ASP A 330 -3.69 4.17 22.55
N GLN A 331 -4.14 4.25 21.30
CA GLN A 331 -4.82 5.44 20.73
C GLN A 331 -6.35 5.31 20.68
N GLY A 332 -6.93 4.30 21.34
CA GLY A 332 -8.37 4.16 21.41
C GLY A 332 -8.95 2.93 20.75
N GLY A 333 -8.10 2.05 20.24
CA GLY A 333 -8.47 0.72 19.82
C GLY A 333 -8.08 -0.32 20.88
N GLU A 334 -7.60 -1.46 20.40
CA GLU A 334 -6.91 -2.43 21.23
C GLU A 334 -5.51 -1.92 21.53
N PRO A 335 -5.05 -1.93 22.81
CA PRO A 335 -3.65 -1.61 23.13
C PRO A 335 -2.67 -2.51 22.36
N GLY A 336 -1.58 -1.92 21.89
CA GLY A 336 -0.57 -2.64 21.11
C GLY A 336 -0.97 -2.90 19.66
N MET A 337 -2.00 -2.23 19.13
CA MET A 337 -2.49 -2.45 17.77
C MET A 337 -2.61 -1.14 16.96
N ASN A 338 -2.34 -1.27 15.66
CA ASN A 338 -2.65 -0.25 14.66
C ASN A 338 -3.82 -0.75 13.79
N HIS A 339 -4.93 -0.02 13.78
CA HIS A 339 -6.15 -0.38 13.07
C HIS A 339 -6.36 0.39 11.75
N LYS A 340 -5.27 0.87 11.12
CA LYS A 340 -5.36 1.57 9.82
C LYS A 340 -5.47 0.62 8.63
N GLY A 341 -5.41 -0.69 8.85
CA GLY A 341 -5.59 -1.68 7.79
C GLY A 341 -6.92 -1.57 7.07
N LEU A 342 -6.91 -1.93 5.78
CA LEU A 342 -8.12 -2.19 5.01
C LEU A 342 -8.72 -3.56 5.35
N VAL A 343 -7.89 -4.45 5.90
CA VAL A 343 -8.22 -5.81 6.34
C VAL A 343 -7.71 -5.99 7.78
N THR A 344 -8.43 -6.75 8.58
CA THR A 344 -8.06 -7.03 9.98
C THR A 344 -6.77 -7.84 10.10
N PHE A 345 -6.12 -7.79 11.28
CA PHE A 345 -4.85 -8.42 11.58
C PHE A 345 -4.84 -9.95 11.35
N ASP A 346 -5.99 -10.61 11.51
CA ASP A 346 -6.18 -12.05 11.25
C ASP A 346 -6.55 -12.37 9.79
N ARG A 347 -6.62 -11.37 8.89
CA ARG A 347 -7.04 -11.44 7.48
C ARG A 347 -8.49 -11.87 7.25
N LYS A 348 -9.31 -11.97 8.28
CA LYS A 348 -10.69 -12.52 8.17
C LYS A 348 -11.73 -11.49 7.74
N THR A 349 -11.51 -10.22 8.07
CA THR A 349 -12.49 -9.17 7.78
C THR A 349 -11.92 -8.11 6.86
N LYS A 350 -12.46 -8.00 5.66
CA LYS A 350 -12.29 -6.85 4.78
C LYS A 350 -13.20 -5.74 5.29
N LYS A 351 -12.62 -4.58 5.63
CA LYS A 351 -13.39 -3.40 6.06
C LYS A 351 -14.08 -2.75 4.85
N ASP A 352 -15.08 -1.94 5.05
CA ASP A 352 -15.77 -1.27 3.94
C ASP A 352 -14.82 -0.46 3.05
N SER A 353 -13.79 0.12 3.64
CA SER A 353 -12.75 0.86 2.91
C SER A 353 -11.92 -0.01 1.93
N PHE A 354 -11.84 -1.32 2.11
CA PHE A 354 -11.25 -2.24 1.13
C PHE A 354 -12.00 -2.17 -0.21
N TYR A 355 -13.31 -2.11 -0.16
CA TYR A 355 -14.16 -2.18 -1.36
C TYR A 355 -14.20 -0.88 -2.16
N ILE A 356 -13.97 0.30 -1.56
CA ILE A 356 -13.83 1.53 -2.35
C ILE A 356 -12.53 1.48 -3.18
N TYR A 357 -11.43 0.91 -2.65
CA TYR A 357 -10.22 0.69 -3.42
C TYR A 357 -10.44 -0.33 -4.55
N LYS A 358 -11.12 -1.44 -4.26
CA LYS A 358 -11.52 -2.42 -5.30
C LYS A 358 -12.34 -1.75 -6.41
N ALA A 359 -13.25 -0.83 -6.07
CA ALA A 359 -14.04 -0.11 -7.06
C ALA A 359 -13.20 0.79 -7.97
N TRP A 360 -12.14 1.41 -7.44
CA TRP A 360 -11.29 2.31 -8.19
C TRP A 360 -10.20 1.61 -8.99
N TRP A 361 -9.71 0.45 -8.52
CA TRP A 361 -8.49 -0.13 -9.05
C TRP A 361 -8.71 -1.47 -9.77
N SER A 362 -9.69 -2.28 -9.34
CA SER A 362 -9.97 -3.58 -9.95
C SER A 362 -10.81 -3.45 -11.21
N LYS A 363 -10.52 -4.32 -12.20
CA LYS A 363 -11.32 -4.47 -13.42
C LYS A 363 -12.44 -5.53 -13.25
N GLU A 364 -12.39 -6.33 -12.20
CA GLU A 364 -13.39 -7.37 -11.93
C GLU A 364 -14.71 -6.73 -11.50
N PRO A 365 -15.83 -7.07 -12.18
CA PRO A 365 -17.15 -6.57 -11.79
C PRO A 365 -17.52 -6.97 -10.36
N PHE A 366 -17.99 -6.02 -9.56
CA PHE A 366 -18.51 -6.31 -8.22
C PHE A 366 -19.46 -5.20 -7.73
N VAL A 367 -20.19 -5.50 -6.66
CA VAL A 367 -20.93 -4.54 -5.85
C VAL A 367 -20.77 -4.91 -4.38
N HIS A 368 -20.69 -3.91 -3.49
CA HIS A 368 -20.61 -4.09 -2.04
C HIS A 368 -21.50 -3.09 -1.32
N VAL A 369 -22.36 -3.58 -0.42
CA VAL A 369 -23.13 -2.74 0.50
C VAL A 369 -22.26 -2.37 1.70
N CYS A 370 -22.12 -1.09 1.98
CA CYS A 370 -21.39 -0.61 3.16
C CYS A 370 -22.21 -0.72 4.44
N SER A 371 -21.51 -0.65 5.57
CA SER A 371 -22.10 -0.62 6.93
C SER A 371 -22.96 -1.84 7.26
N LYS A 372 -22.63 -3.02 6.72
CA LYS A 372 -23.34 -4.27 7.05
C LYS A 372 -23.25 -4.63 8.54
N ARG A 373 -22.09 -4.36 9.17
CA ARG A 373 -21.82 -4.64 10.58
C ARG A 373 -22.48 -3.66 11.53
N PHE A 374 -22.95 -2.52 11.02
CA PHE A 374 -23.76 -1.56 11.75
C PHE A 374 -25.24 -1.99 11.73
N GLU A 375 -25.55 -3.15 12.29
CA GLU A 375 -26.87 -3.79 12.20
C GLU A 375 -27.97 -2.99 12.92
N ASP A 376 -27.68 -2.55 14.17
CA ASP A 376 -28.63 -1.82 15.00
C ASP A 376 -28.65 -0.32 14.68
N ARG A 377 -29.77 0.18 14.18
CA ARG A 377 -29.96 1.57 13.75
C ARG A 377 -31.05 2.27 14.56
N CYS A 378 -30.71 3.40 15.19
CA CYS A 378 -31.70 4.21 15.91
C CYS A 378 -32.44 5.19 15.00
N ALA A 379 -31.90 5.47 13.83
CA ALA A 379 -32.50 6.42 12.87
C ALA A 379 -33.78 5.83 12.27
N LYS A 380 -34.76 6.71 12.02
CA LYS A 380 -35.99 6.34 11.30
C LYS A 380 -35.79 6.17 9.78
N SER A 381 -34.66 6.62 9.29
CA SER A 381 -34.24 6.51 7.91
C SER A 381 -32.72 6.53 7.81
N ILE A 382 -32.15 5.88 6.81
CA ILE A 382 -30.72 5.81 6.56
C ILE A 382 -30.40 6.09 5.09
N THR A 383 -29.17 6.49 4.85
CA THR A 383 -28.59 6.46 3.51
C THR A 383 -27.84 5.15 3.33
N VAL A 384 -28.39 4.26 2.52
CA VAL A 384 -27.68 3.06 2.07
C VAL A 384 -26.59 3.49 1.12
N LYS A 385 -25.37 3.04 1.35
CA LYS A 385 -24.22 3.29 0.49
C LYS A 385 -23.73 1.96 -0.10
N ALA A 386 -23.48 1.94 -1.39
CA ALA A 386 -22.85 0.82 -2.06
C ALA A 386 -21.63 1.29 -2.86
N TYR A 387 -20.61 0.44 -2.94
CA TYR A 387 -19.45 0.60 -3.81
C TYR A 387 -19.53 -0.36 -4.98
N SER A 388 -19.23 0.13 -6.18
CA SER A 388 -19.19 -0.70 -7.39
C SER A 388 -18.33 -0.04 -8.46
N ASN A 389 -17.72 -0.85 -9.33
CA ASN A 389 -17.08 -0.40 -10.57
C ASN A 389 -18.01 -0.51 -11.79
N GLN A 390 -19.29 -0.78 -11.56
CA GLN A 390 -20.32 -0.83 -12.61
C GLN A 390 -20.99 0.55 -12.77
N PRO A 391 -21.54 0.86 -13.95
CA PRO A 391 -22.09 2.20 -14.24
C PRO A 391 -23.37 2.53 -13.48
N GLU A 392 -24.08 1.52 -12.96
CA GLU A 392 -25.31 1.69 -12.20
C GLU A 392 -25.51 0.57 -11.18
N VAL A 393 -26.23 0.87 -10.11
CA VAL A 393 -26.61 -0.06 -9.04
C VAL A 393 -28.11 0.01 -8.81
N THR A 394 -28.79 -1.13 -8.86
CA THR A 394 -30.21 -1.26 -8.51
C THR A 394 -30.33 -1.63 -7.04
N PHE A 395 -31.17 -0.90 -6.31
CA PHE A 395 -31.48 -1.15 -4.91
C PHE A 395 -32.85 -1.80 -4.78
N LEU A 396 -32.91 -2.89 -4.02
CA LEU A 396 -34.14 -3.55 -3.63
C LEU A 396 -34.26 -3.47 -2.11
N VAL A 397 -35.46 -3.14 -1.60
CA VAL A 397 -35.77 -3.11 -0.17
C VAL A 397 -36.87 -4.12 0.09
N ASN A 398 -36.62 -5.07 0.99
CA ASN A 398 -37.51 -6.19 1.29
C ASN A 398 -38.02 -6.93 0.05
N GLY A 399 -37.11 -7.13 -0.91
CA GLY A 399 -37.39 -7.82 -2.19
C GLY A 399 -38.07 -6.98 -3.27
N GLN A 400 -38.43 -5.72 -2.97
CA GLN A 400 -39.03 -4.82 -3.94
C GLN A 400 -38.01 -3.85 -4.51
N LYS A 401 -37.93 -3.74 -5.83
CA LYS A 401 -37.09 -2.74 -6.50
C LYS A 401 -37.56 -1.34 -6.14
N VAL A 402 -36.64 -0.52 -5.61
CA VAL A 402 -36.91 0.88 -5.27
C VAL A 402 -36.36 1.82 -6.35
N GLU A 403 -35.06 1.71 -6.65
CA GLU A 403 -34.41 2.63 -7.58
C GLU A 403 -33.19 1.99 -8.23
N THR A 404 -32.87 2.44 -9.45
CA THR A 404 -31.58 2.20 -10.10
C THR A 404 -30.82 3.52 -10.12
N VAL A 405 -29.72 3.59 -9.37
CA VAL A 405 -28.86 4.77 -9.25
C VAL A 405 -27.71 4.65 -10.22
N ARG A 406 -27.50 5.68 -11.06
CA ARG A 406 -26.36 5.77 -11.97
C ARG A 406 -25.16 6.40 -11.29
N GLU A 407 -23.97 6.07 -11.77
CA GLU A 407 -22.73 6.65 -11.28
C GLU A 407 -22.73 8.17 -11.39
N ASN A 408 -22.30 8.82 -10.30
CA ASN A 408 -22.12 10.27 -10.27
C ASN A 408 -20.63 10.60 -10.55
N PRO A 409 -20.29 11.30 -11.64
CA PRO A 409 -18.88 11.65 -11.94
C PRO A 409 -18.18 12.52 -10.88
N LYS A 410 -18.95 13.18 -10.00
CA LYS A 410 -18.40 13.95 -8.89
C LYS A 410 -18.09 13.08 -7.66
N ASP A 411 -18.68 11.89 -7.61
CA ASP A 411 -18.51 10.90 -6.54
C ASP A 411 -18.45 9.49 -7.14
N PRO A 412 -17.42 9.21 -7.97
CA PRO A 412 -17.34 7.98 -8.74
C PRO A 412 -17.27 6.75 -7.83
N HIS A 413 -17.87 5.66 -8.32
CA HIS A 413 -17.91 4.35 -7.64
C HIS A 413 -18.72 4.31 -6.33
N VAL A 414 -19.43 5.40 -5.99
CA VAL A 414 -20.22 5.50 -4.75
C VAL A 414 -21.69 5.73 -5.10
N PHE A 415 -22.53 4.76 -4.78
CA PHE A 415 -23.96 4.78 -5.03
C PHE A 415 -24.70 4.93 -3.71
N ARG A 416 -25.68 5.83 -3.64
CA ARG A 416 -26.44 6.12 -2.41
C ARG A 416 -27.93 6.16 -2.69
N LEU A 417 -28.68 5.52 -1.78
CA LEU A 417 -30.14 5.58 -1.74
C LEU A 417 -30.60 5.90 -0.32
N PHE A 418 -31.46 6.90 -0.18
CA PHE A 418 -32.10 7.21 1.09
C PHE A 418 -33.39 6.38 1.24
N ILE A 419 -33.48 5.63 2.34
CA ILE A 419 -34.63 4.78 2.63
C ILE A 419 -35.16 5.00 4.04
N PRO A 420 -36.49 4.87 4.28
CA PRO A 420 -37.02 4.73 5.63
C PRO A 420 -36.66 3.35 6.19
N LEU A 421 -36.46 3.26 7.51
CA LEU A 421 -36.36 2.00 8.23
C LEU A 421 -37.71 1.70 8.93
N ALA A 422 -38.32 0.58 8.56
CA ALA A 422 -39.48 0.08 9.27
C ALA A 422 -39.12 -0.42 10.69
N GLU A 423 -40.09 -0.53 11.54
CA GLU A 423 -39.91 -1.23 12.84
C GLU A 423 -39.50 -2.70 12.56
N GLY A 424 -38.49 -3.18 13.27
CA GLY A 424 -37.91 -4.50 13.04
C GLY A 424 -36.80 -4.48 12.00
N GLU A 425 -36.75 -5.48 11.12
CA GLU A 425 -35.70 -5.68 10.17
C GLU A 425 -36.04 -5.08 8.79
N THR A 426 -35.04 -4.49 8.17
CA THR A 426 -35.09 -4.03 6.78
C THR A 426 -33.94 -4.67 6.02
N ARG A 427 -34.25 -5.53 5.06
CA ARG A 427 -33.26 -6.14 4.16
C ARG A 427 -33.11 -5.30 2.91
N VAL A 428 -31.87 -4.99 2.57
CA VAL A 428 -31.53 -4.30 1.33
C VAL A 428 -30.61 -5.17 0.51
N GLU A 429 -30.98 -5.40 -0.73
CA GLU A 429 -30.17 -6.04 -1.74
C GLU A 429 -29.73 -5.01 -2.79
N VAL A 430 -28.51 -5.09 -3.25
CA VAL A 430 -27.97 -4.27 -4.34
C VAL A 430 -27.54 -5.17 -5.50
N VAL A 431 -27.82 -4.74 -6.71
CA VAL A 431 -27.51 -5.47 -7.94
C VAL A 431 -26.79 -4.54 -8.92
N ALA A 432 -25.64 -4.97 -9.43
CA ALA A 432 -24.87 -4.26 -10.44
C ALA A 432 -24.41 -5.25 -11.51
N GLY A 433 -25.04 -5.25 -12.69
CA GLY A 433 -24.87 -6.32 -13.67
C GLY A 433 -25.29 -7.67 -13.10
N GLU A 434 -24.39 -8.64 -13.11
CA GLU A 434 -24.61 -9.98 -12.54
C GLU A 434 -24.23 -10.08 -11.06
N CYS A 435 -23.57 -9.03 -10.52
CA CYS A 435 -23.10 -9.01 -9.15
C CYS A 435 -24.22 -8.60 -8.20
N ARG A 436 -24.23 -9.24 -7.00
CA ARG A 436 -25.22 -8.98 -5.94
C ARG A 436 -24.53 -8.92 -4.59
N ASP A 437 -25.10 -8.11 -3.70
CA ASP A 437 -24.72 -8.06 -2.32
C ASP A 437 -25.91 -7.58 -1.46
N GLU A 438 -25.89 -7.89 -0.16
CA GLU A 438 -27.02 -7.57 0.72
C GLU A 438 -26.60 -7.21 2.13
N ALA A 439 -27.46 -6.47 2.81
CA ALA A 439 -27.38 -6.16 4.24
C ALA A 439 -28.76 -6.17 4.87
N THR A 440 -28.80 -6.48 6.15
CA THR A 440 -30.03 -6.37 6.96
C THR A 440 -29.75 -5.44 8.14
N TRP A 441 -30.60 -4.46 8.32
CA TRP A 441 -30.55 -3.53 9.44
C TRP A 441 -31.79 -3.66 10.29
N ARG A 442 -31.57 -3.58 11.60
CA ARG A 442 -32.64 -3.65 12.60
C ARG A 442 -32.86 -2.27 13.22
N ARG A 443 -34.06 -1.74 13.13
CA ARG A 443 -34.40 -0.52 13.82
C ARG A 443 -34.60 -0.78 15.32
N VAL A 444 -33.84 -0.04 16.14
CA VAL A 444 -33.84 -0.12 17.60
C VAL A 444 -34.13 1.24 18.21
N HIS A 445 -34.65 1.26 19.45
CA HIS A 445 -34.96 2.51 20.14
C HIS A 445 -33.76 3.09 20.90
N GLU A 446 -32.84 2.22 21.35
CA GLU A 446 -31.63 2.63 22.08
C GLU A 446 -30.37 2.29 21.30
N PRO A 447 -29.35 3.19 21.31
CA PRO A 447 -28.08 2.93 20.63
C PRO A 447 -27.36 1.75 21.24
N ASN A 448 -26.82 0.87 20.38
CA ASN A 448 -25.93 -0.20 20.82
C ASN A 448 -24.61 0.39 21.33
N ALA A 449 -24.33 0.23 22.61
CA ALA A 449 -23.15 0.79 23.27
C ALA A 449 -21.83 0.18 22.72
N ALA A 450 -21.87 -1.04 22.17
CA ALA A 450 -20.71 -1.72 21.61
C ALA A 450 -20.16 -1.02 20.34
N TYR A 451 -20.96 -0.17 19.68
CA TYR A 451 -20.52 0.57 18.50
C TYR A 451 -19.71 1.84 18.81
N LYS A 452 -19.56 2.19 20.07
CA LYS A 452 -18.84 3.40 20.48
C LYS A 452 -17.49 3.09 21.10
N LEU A 453 -16.49 3.82 20.66
CA LEU A 453 -15.18 3.79 21.30
C LEU A 453 -15.27 4.27 22.75
N VAL A 454 -14.86 3.41 23.69
CA VAL A 454 -14.74 3.78 25.10
C VAL A 454 -13.34 4.33 25.33
N LYS A 455 -13.22 5.66 25.43
CA LYS A 455 -11.94 6.32 25.74
C LYS A 455 -11.60 6.14 27.20
N LYS A 456 -10.40 5.62 27.49
CA LYS A 456 -9.86 5.52 28.84
C LYS A 456 -9.19 6.83 29.25
N LYS A 457 -9.25 7.19 30.54
CA LYS A 457 -8.51 8.34 31.09
C LYS A 457 -7.01 8.04 30.99
N GLY A 458 -6.22 8.98 30.42
CA GLY A 458 -4.79 8.80 30.23
C GLY A 458 -4.38 8.12 28.93
N GLN A 459 -5.35 7.76 28.07
CA GLN A 459 -5.06 7.19 26.76
C GLN A 459 -4.33 8.18 25.86
N GLN A 460 -3.36 7.69 25.08
CA GLN A 460 -2.57 8.50 24.14
C GLN A 460 -3.48 9.24 23.15
N LYS A 461 -3.10 10.48 22.84
CA LYS A 461 -3.80 11.31 21.86
C LYS A 461 -3.12 11.35 20.51
N SER A 462 -1.88 10.96 20.43
CA SER A 462 -1.02 11.06 19.26
C SER A 462 -0.18 9.80 19.02
N ASN A 463 0.82 9.89 18.20
CA ASN A 463 1.72 8.83 17.81
C ASN A 463 2.49 8.23 18.99
N TRP A 464 3.01 7.03 18.78
CA TRP A 464 3.95 6.32 19.62
C TRP A 464 5.21 7.12 20.06
N ALA A 465 5.52 8.25 19.42
CA ALA A 465 6.55 9.18 19.85
C ALA A 465 6.28 9.89 21.20
N ASP A 466 5.07 9.76 21.75
CA ASP A 466 4.72 10.38 23.03
C ASP A 466 5.02 9.49 24.25
N ASN A 467 5.73 8.39 24.07
CA ASN A 467 6.02 7.38 25.10
C ASN A 467 7.43 7.45 25.68
N GLU A 468 8.20 8.49 25.39
CA GLU A 468 9.51 8.72 26.00
C GLU A 468 9.48 9.75 27.13
#